data_09f209534a6a62dc9857ce3af766387c
#
_entry.id   09f209534a6a62dc9857ce3af766387c
#
_cell.length_a   1.000
_cell.length_b   1.000
_cell.length_c   1.000
_cell.angle_alpha   90.00
_cell.angle_beta   90.00
_cell.angle_gamma   90.00
#
_symmetry.space_group_name_H-M   'P 1'
#
loop_
_entity.id
_entity.type
_entity.pdbx_description
1 polymer ?
#
loop_
_entity_poly.entity_id
_entity_poly.type
_entity_poly.pdbx_seq_one_letter_code
_entity_poly.pdbx_strand_id
1 'polypeptide(L)'
;MLESDMEKFLRRFPIFGQATFFLWKPFSGVTWGNHELEPHPYLSQTRDWSYDTEELVKKLNIKPQGMRSHSCVYSHVFGVYLKKHGYVYTSMTTPLLQNNLCPYRHPWGIWELPIYYMDNMDFCMNQNWIDLDHIAFDVNIINRAIQGDSLYVFDFHPLHIILNTRTYEDYSLVRDEIVEKGNSPFNYSFDGRGTRTFFLELCQAMLDCGKPSLTCLEALKEFESHINASQLHT
;
A
#
# COMPACT_ATOMS: atom_id res chain seq x y z
N MET A 1 12.65 -10.04 2.85
CA MET A 1 11.88 -11.03 2.07
C MET A 1 12.65 -11.36 0.80
N LEU A 2 12.80 -12.62 0.48
CA LEU A 2 13.49 -13.12 -0.71
C LEU A 2 12.59 -12.99 -1.97
N GLU A 3 13.19 -13.09 -3.17
CA GLU A 3 12.41 -13.08 -4.44
C GLU A 3 11.46 -14.27 -4.53
N SER A 4 11.94 -15.46 -4.13
CA SER A 4 11.12 -16.69 -4.06
C SER A 4 9.90 -16.55 -3.11
N ASP A 5 10.06 -15.77 -2.05
CA ASP A 5 8.93 -15.52 -1.13
C ASP A 5 7.88 -14.62 -1.78
N MET A 6 8.28 -13.60 -2.56
CA MET A 6 7.33 -12.72 -3.25
C MET A 6 6.57 -13.48 -4.32
N GLU A 7 7.25 -14.32 -5.10
CA GLU A 7 6.57 -15.16 -6.11
C GLU A 7 5.59 -16.15 -5.47
N LYS A 8 6.00 -16.78 -4.35
CA LYS A 8 5.15 -17.66 -3.55
C LYS A 8 3.96 -16.90 -2.95
N PHE A 9 4.18 -15.65 -2.50
CA PHE A 9 3.12 -14.77 -2.01
C PHE A 9 2.06 -14.54 -3.07
N LEU A 10 2.43 -14.08 -4.26
CA LEU A 10 1.50 -13.79 -5.36
C LEU A 10 0.69 -15.03 -5.78
N ARG A 11 1.31 -16.22 -5.75
CA ARG A 11 0.60 -17.47 -6.06
C ARG A 11 -0.36 -17.91 -4.96
N ARG A 12 0.00 -17.70 -3.69
CA ARG A 12 -0.76 -18.21 -2.55
C ARG A 12 -1.89 -17.28 -2.10
N PHE A 13 -1.73 -15.99 -2.33
CA PHE A 13 -2.66 -14.95 -1.90
C PHE A 13 -3.13 -14.14 -3.12
N PRO A 14 -4.02 -14.73 -3.96
CA PRO A 14 -4.50 -14.06 -5.16
C PRO A 14 -5.33 -12.83 -4.78
N ILE A 15 -5.04 -11.72 -5.45
CA ILE A 15 -5.79 -10.47 -5.34
C ILE A 15 -6.91 -10.53 -6.37
N PHE A 16 -8.15 -10.24 -5.96
CA PHE A 16 -9.27 -10.13 -6.89
C PHE A 16 -9.21 -8.76 -7.59
N GLY A 17 -8.66 -8.73 -8.80
CA GLY A 17 -8.37 -7.54 -9.58
C GLY A 17 -6.87 -7.25 -9.66
N GLN A 18 -6.49 -6.00 -9.50
CA GLN A 18 -5.11 -5.53 -9.60
C GLN A 18 -4.68 -4.77 -8.32
N ALA A 19 -3.38 -4.61 -8.13
CA ALA A 19 -2.82 -3.84 -7.03
C ALA A 19 -1.61 -3.05 -7.49
N THR A 20 -1.28 -1.99 -6.75
CA THR A 20 -0.01 -1.28 -6.88
C THR A 20 0.97 -1.80 -5.83
N PHE A 21 2.12 -2.29 -6.27
CA PHE A 21 3.21 -2.70 -5.40
C PHE A 21 4.24 -1.58 -5.32
N PHE A 22 4.41 -1.01 -4.14
CA PHE A 22 5.45 -0.05 -3.84
C PHE A 22 6.73 -0.79 -3.42
N LEU A 23 7.77 -0.74 -4.26
CA LEU A 23 8.95 -1.59 -4.15
C LEU A 23 10.16 -0.80 -3.63
N TRP A 24 10.82 -1.30 -2.58
CA TRP A 24 12.05 -0.75 -2.04
C TRP A 24 13.32 -1.39 -2.63
N LYS A 25 13.17 -2.47 -3.41
CA LYS A 25 14.22 -3.16 -4.14
C LYS A 25 13.63 -3.91 -5.34
N PRO A 26 14.43 -4.27 -6.36
CA PRO A 26 13.98 -5.15 -7.42
C PRO A 26 13.71 -6.59 -6.92
N PHE A 27 12.81 -7.26 -7.62
CA PHE A 27 12.49 -8.68 -7.49
C PHE A 27 12.51 -9.29 -8.89
N SER A 28 13.71 -9.54 -9.40
CA SER A 28 13.97 -9.84 -10.82
C SER A 28 13.37 -11.15 -11.33
N GLY A 29 13.11 -12.11 -10.45
CA GLY A 29 12.51 -13.41 -10.80
C GLY A 29 10.99 -13.46 -10.66
N VAL A 30 10.32 -12.34 -10.32
CA VAL A 30 8.90 -12.31 -10.00
C VAL A 30 8.07 -11.92 -11.23
N THR A 31 7.02 -12.71 -11.53
CA THR A 31 6.03 -12.38 -12.55
C THR A 31 4.90 -11.57 -11.93
N TRP A 32 4.86 -10.28 -12.22
CA TRP A 32 3.91 -9.34 -11.62
C TRP A 32 2.54 -9.28 -12.31
N GLY A 33 2.39 -9.88 -13.47
CA GLY A 33 1.13 -9.83 -14.23
C GLY A 33 0.76 -8.40 -14.63
N ASN A 34 -0.49 -8.00 -14.35
CA ASN A 34 -1.01 -6.66 -14.63
C ASN A 34 -0.94 -5.72 -13.41
N HIS A 35 -0.23 -6.09 -12.36
CA HIS A 35 -0.04 -5.22 -11.20
C HIS A 35 0.85 -4.02 -11.56
N GLU A 36 0.56 -2.88 -10.96
CA GLU A 36 1.38 -1.67 -11.08
C GLU A 36 2.57 -1.75 -10.12
N LEU A 37 3.75 -1.31 -10.60
CA LEU A 37 4.98 -1.29 -9.81
C LEU A 37 5.48 0.13 -9.66
N GLU A 38 5.65 0.57 -8.42
CA GLU A 38 6.04 1.92 -8.10
C GLU A 38 7.16 1.93 -7.03
N PRO A 39 7.99 2.97 -6.96
CA PRO A 39 9.08 3.02 -6.01
C PRO A 39 8.62 3.32 -4.57
N HIS A 40 9.34 2.71 -3.60
CA HIS A 40 9.15 2.87 -2.15
C HIS A 40 10.47 3.26 -1.48
N PRO A 41 10.99 4.49 -1.71
CA PRO A 41 12.28 4.88 -1.20
C PRO A 41 12.25 5.15 0.31
N TYR A 42 13.41 4.91 0.95
CA TYR A 42 13.69 5.37 2.30
C TYR A 42 14.15 6.83 2.25
N LEU A 43 13.33 7.75 2.77
CA LEU A 43 13.66 9.18 2.81
C LEU A 43 14.30 9.51 4.16
N SER A 44 15.60 9.25 4.30
CA SER A 44 16.35 9.61 5.50
C SER A 44 16.86 11.05 5.43
N GLN A 45 16.75 11.81 6.52
CA GLN A 45 17.29 13.17 6.61
C GLN A 45 18.82 13.22 6.53
N THR A 46 19.51 12.11 6.75
CA THR A 46 20.98 12.01 6.71
C THR A 46 21.52 11.60 5.35
N ARG A 47 20.68 11.37 4.37
CA ARG A 47 21.03 10.93 3.01
C ARG A 47 20.54 11.89 1.97
N ASP A 48 21.17 11.87 0.79
CA ASP A 48 20.65 12.49 -0.42
C ASP A 48 19.47 11.66 -0.94
N TRP A 49 18.26 11.96 -0.45
CA TRP A 49 17.04 11.26 -0.78
C TRP A 49 16.68 11.34 -2.27
N SER A 50 17.12 12.38 -2.98
CA SER A 50 16.88 12.51 -4.42
C SER A 50 17.72 11.50 -5.19
N TYR A 51 18.99 11.41 -4.88
CA TYR A 51 19.89 10.41 -5.44
C TYR A 51 19.41 8.97 -5.10
N ASP A 52 19.09 8.69 -3.84
CA ASP A 52 18.60 7.38 -3.41
C ASP A 52 17.31 6.97 -4.16
N THR A 53 16.42 7.92 -4.41
CA THR A 53 15.20 7.69 -5.18
C THR A 53 15.48 7.36 -6.64
N GLU A 54 16.36 8.13 -7.29
CA GLU A 54 16.75 7.89 -8.68
C GLU A 54 17.46 6.55 -8.85
N GLU A 55 18.36 6.20 -7.95
CA GLU A 55 19.04 4.91 -7.96
C GLU A 55 18.08 3.74 -7.75
N LEU A 56 17.07 3.90 -6.88
CA LEU A 56 16.03 2.90 -6.73
C LEU A 56 15.25 2.72 -8.04
N VAL A 57 14.79 3.80 -8.67
CA VAL A 57 14.04 3.75 -9.93
C VAL A 57 14.85 3.07 -11.03
N LYS A 58 16.14 3.41 -11.16
CA LYS A 58 17.05 2.76 -12.12
C LYS A 58 17.14 1.24 -11.85
N LYS A 59 17.32 0.84 -10.58
CA LYS A 59 17.41 -0.59 -10.21
C LYS A 59 16.11 -1.33 -10.47
N LEU A 60 14.97 -0.70 -10.24
CA LEU A 60 13.64 -1.27 -10.54
C LEU A 60 13.40 -1.40 -12.04
N ASN A 61 14.10 -0.61 -12.86
CA ASN A 61 13.94 -0.54 -14.32
C ASN A 61 12.48 -0.28 -14.74
N ILE A 62 11.82 0.65 -14.05
CA ILE A 62 10.45 1.07 -14.32
C ILE A 62 10.40 2.55 -14.74
N LYS A 63 9.29 2.94 -15.35
CA LYS A 63 8.93 4.36 -15.56
C LYS A 63 7.83 4.71 -14.56
N PRO A 64 8.18 5.25 -13.39
CA PRO A 64 7.20 5.44 -12.32
C PRO A 64 6.15 6.49 -12.69
N GLN A 65 4.93 6.26 -12.26
CA GLN A 65 3.82 7.21 -12.31
C GLN A 65 3.42 7.66 -10.91
N GLY A 66 3.63 6.80 -9.93
CA GLY A 66 3.28 6.99 -8.54
C GLY A 66 4.46 6.90 -7.59
N MET A 67 4.21 7.27 -6.35
CA MET A 67 5.19 7.22 -5.28
C MET A 67 4.51 6.98 -3.93
N ARG A 68 5.09 6.05 -3.15
CA ARG A 68 4.88 5.95 -1.70
C ARG A 68 6.24 5.81 -1.04
N SER A 69 6.61 6.74 -0.17
CA SER A 69 7.86 6.63 0.59
C SER A 69 7.68 5.68 1.79
N HIS A 70 8.79 5.09 2.23
CA HIS A 70 8.79 4.32 3.48
C HIS A 70 8.33 5.20 4.65
N SER A 71 7.48 4.65 5.52
CA SER A 71 6.84 5.37 6.63
C SER A 71 6.04 6.60 6.21
N CYS A 72 5.58 6.67 4.96
CA CYS A 72 4.80 7.79 4.42
C CYS A 72 5.45 9.17 4.65
N VAL A 73 6.78 9.24 4.69
CA VAL A 73 7.53 10.49 4.87
C VAL A 73 7.31 11.40 3.68
N TYR A 74 6.84 12.61 3.93
CA TYR A 74 6.50 13.57 2.90
C TYR A 74 6.95 15.00 3.24
N SER A 75 7.32 15.78 2.23
CA SER A 75 7.59 17.20 2.34
C SER A 75 7.25 17.95 1.06
N HIS A 76 7.06 19.26 1.15
CA HIS A 76 6.84 20.13 -0.02
C HIS A 76 7.98 20.03 -1.03
N VAL A 77 9.23 20.00 -0.55
CA VAL A 77 10.41 19.88 -1.42
C VAL A 77 10.39 18.56 -2.20
N PHE A 78 10.01 17.48 -1.52
CA PHE A 78 9.86 16.18 -2.16
C PHE A 78 8.74 16.18 -3.20
N GLY A 79 7.59 16.77 -2.89
CA GLY A 79 6.49 16.92 -3.85
C GLY A 79 6.86 17.70 -5.10
N VAL A 80 7.60 18.81 -4.97
CA VAL A 80 8.12 19.58 -6.12
C VAL A 80 9.12 18.76 -6.94
N TYR A 81 10.00 17.99 -6.29
CA TYR A 81 10.91 17.07 -6.95
C TYR A 81 10.13 16.04 -7.77
N LEU A 82 9.15 15.36 -7.19
CA LEU A 82 8.33 14.37 -7.88
C LEU A 82 7.66 14.96 -9.13
N LYS A 83 7.10 16.18 -9.02
CA LYS A 83 6.50 16.88 -10.16
C LYS A 83 7.51 17.11 -11.29
N LYS A 84 8.72 17.56 -10.97
CA LYS A 84 9.79 17.78 -11.97
C LYS A 84 10.23 16.49 -12.66
N HIS A 85 10.10 15.34 -11.99
CA HIS A 85 10.47 14.03 -12.53
C HIS A 85 9.28 13.29 -13.19
N GLY A 86 8.14 13.95 -13.36
CA GLY A 86 7.01 13.45 -14.14
C GLY A 86 6.09 12.48 -13.39
N TYR A 87 6.19 12.43 -12.06
CA TYR A 87 5.23 11.67 -11.27
C TYR A 87 3.84 12.30 -11.34
N VAL A 88 2.83 11.45 -11.35
CA VAL A 88 1.42 11.83 -11.50
C VAL A 88 0.71 11.84 -10.16
N TYR A 89 1.02 10.85 -9.29
CA TYR A 89 0.37 10.72 -7.99
C TYR A 89 1.33 10.33 -6.87
N THR A 90 0.86 10.57 -5.66
CA THR A 90 1.41 10.04 -4.41
C THR A 90 0.31 9.30 -3.63
N SER A 91 0.69 8.40 -2.72
CA SER A 91 -0.21 7.77 -1.76
C SER A 91 0.51 7.68 -0.42
N MET A 92 0.56 8.81 0.30
CA MET A 92 1.39 9.00 1.51
C MET A 92 0.64 9.64 2.68
N THR A 93 -0.56 10.21 2.44
CA THR A 93 -1.37 10.73 3.53
C THR A 93 -2.26 9.63 4.11
N THR A 94 -2.42 9.65 5.42
CA THR A 94 -3.04 8.56 6.18
C THR A 94 -4.25 9.02 6.98
N PRO A 95 -5.32 9.55 6.35
CA PRO A 95 -6.59 9.83 7.02
C PRO A 95 -7.34 8.52 7.30
N LEU A 96 -6.75 7.68 8.16
CA LEU A 96 -7.21 6.32 8.43
C LEU A 96 -8.66 6.30 8.89
N LEU A 97 -9.45 5.40 8.32
CA LEU A 97 -10.87 5.15 8.60
C LEU A 97 -11.82 6.34 8.41
N GLN A 98 -11.35 7.43 7.81
CA GLN A 98 -12.21 8.57 7.51
C GLN A 98 -13.15 8.26 6.34
N ASN A 99 -14.36 8.83 6.40
CA ASN A 99 -15.36 8.69 5.34
C ASN A 99 -15.11 9.73 4.22
N ASN A 100 -15.69 9.46 3.06
CA ASN A 100 -15.71 10.40 1.91
C ASN A 100 -14.32 10.77 1.39
N LEU A 101 -13.36 9.87 1.49
CA LEU A 101 -12.04 10.07 0.89
C LEU A 101 -12.15 10.10 -0.63
N CYS A 102 -11.44 11.03 -1.24
CA CYS A 102 -11.29 11.12 -2.69
C CYS A 102 -9.86 11.56 -3.03
N PRO A 103 -9.38 11.30 -4.24
CA PRO A 103 -8.15 11.90 -4.71
C PRO A 103 -8.22 13.42 -4.65
N TYR A 104 -7.12 14.06 -4.23
CA TYR A 104 -7.02 15.52 -4.22
C TYR A 104 -5.69 15.98 -4.80
N ARG A 105 -5.62 17.21 -5.30
CA ARG A 105 -4.38 17.77 -5.87
C ARG A 105 -3.60 18.56 -4.83
N HIS A 106 -2.32 18.26 -4.75
CA HIS A 106 -1.36 19.13 -4.09
C HIS A 106 -1.17 20.45 -4.87
N PRO A 107 -0.75 21.54 -4.22
CA PRO A 107 -0.52 22.83 -4.90
C PRO A 107 0.47 22.78 -6.07
N TRP A 108 1.39 21.84 -6.09
CA TRP A 108 2.34 21.59 -7.21
C TRP A 108 1.80 20.69 -8.31
N GLY A 109 0.52 20.29 -8.23
CA GLY A 109 -0.21 19.63 -9.33
C GLY A 109 -0.01 18.12 -9.43
N ILE A 110 0.48 17.45 -8.37
CA ILE A 110 0.44 15.98 -8.22
C ILE A 110 -0.84 15.58 -7.48
N TRP A 111 -1.43 14.46 -7.86
CA TRP A 111 -2.53 13.87 -7.13
C TRP A 111 -2.07 13.14 -5.88
N GLU A 112 -2.85 13.19 -4.83
CA GLU A 112 -2.73 12.33 -3.66
C GLU A 112 -3.89 11.35 -3.62
N LEU A 113 -3.59 10.06 -3.42
CA LEU A 113 -4.55 9.02 -3.14
C LEU A 113 -4.44 8.66 -1.64
N PRO A 114 -5.29 9.24 -0.79
CA PRO A 114 -5.18 9.06 0.66
C PRO A 114 -5.44 7.61 1.08
N ILE A 115 -4.67 7.14 2.05
CA ILE A 115 -4.74 5.77 2.57
C ILE A 115 -5.89 5.69 3.58
N TYR A 116 -6.87 4.83 3.30
CA TYR A 116 -8.00 4.58 4.19
C TYR A 116 -7.67 3.59 5.30
N TYR A 117 -6.89 2.57 5.00
CA TYR A 117 -6.52 1.49 5.92
C TYR A 117 -5.06 1.09 5.73
N MET A 118 -4.37 0.83 6.83
CA MET A 118 -3.02 0.24 6.85
C MET A 118 -3.02 -0.93 7.84
N ASP A 119 -2.44 -2.06 7.47
CA ASP A 119 -2.40 -3.25 8.33
C ASP A 119 -1.64 -3.02 9.65
N ASN A 120 -0.63 -2.14 9.64
CA ASN A 120 0.14 -1.80 10.84
C ASN A 120 -0.67 -1.00 11.87
N MET A 121 -1.75 -0.30 11.49
CA MET A 121 -2.60 0.36 12.47
C MET A 121 -3.27 -0.66 13.41
N ASP A 122 -3.55 -1.85 12.91
CA ASP A 122 -4.19 -2.93 13.68
C ASP A 122 -3.19 -3.71 14.52
N PHE A 123 -2.13 -4.23 13.94
CA PHE A 123 -1.15 -5.02 14.70
C PHE A 123 -0.25 -4.16 15.61
N CYS A 124 -0.22 -2.83 15.42
CA CYS A 124 0.49 -1.89 16.30
C CYS A 124 -0.43 -1.12 17.25
N MET A 125 -1.68 -1.49 17.44
CA MET A 125 -2.65 -0.76 18.29
C MET A 125 -2.14 -0.43 19.70
N ASN A 126 -1.33 -1.31 20.28
CA ASN A 126 -0.76 -1.14 21.60
C ASN A 126 0.51 -0.25 21.61
N GLN A 127 0.89 0.30 20.47
CA GLN A 127 2.03 1.20 20.34
C GLN A 127 1.58 2.66 20.47
N ASN A 128 2.40 3.50 21.10
CA ASN A 128 2.05 4.88 21.43
C ASN A 128 1.90 5.84 20.22
N TRP A 129 2.09 5.37 19.00
CA TRP A 129 1.99 6.21 17.81
C TRP A 129 0.64 6.10 17.07
N ILE A 130 -0.22 5.16 17.48
CA ILE A 130 -1.57 5.04 16.97
C ILE A 130 -2.56 5.45 18.04
N ASP A 131 -3.37 6.46 17.73
CA ASP A 131 -4.45 6.98 18.59
C ASP A 131 -5.77 6.93 17.79
N LEU A 132 -6.22 5.70 17.51
CA LEU A 132 -7.47 5.42 16.82
C LEU A 132 -8.32 4.50 17.70
N ASP A 133 -9.52 4.94 18.02
CA ASP A 133 -10.51 4.11 18.72
C ASP A 133 -11.23 3.22 17.72
N HIS A 134 -10.69 2.03 17.51
CA HIS A 134 -11.28 1.01 16.64
C HIS A 134 -10.95 -0.40 17.12
N ILE A 135 -11.66 -1.39 16.61
CA ILE A 135 -11.37 -2.80 16.85
C ILE A 135 -10.42 -3.30 15.76
N ALA A 136 -9.30 -3.93 16.15
CA ALA A 136 -8.34 -4.47 15.21
C ALA A 136 -8.98 -5.52 14.28
N PHE A 137 -8.68 -5.39 13.00
CA PHE A 137 -9.19 -6.28 11.94
C PHE A 137 -10.72 -6.38 11.91
N ASP A 138 -11.43 -5.27 12.19
CA ASP A 138 -12.90 -5.25 12.20
C ASP A 138 -13.46 -5.37 10.78
N VAL A 139 -14.30 -6.38 10.55
CA VAL A 139 -14.99 -6.61 9.27
C VAL A 139 -15.85 -5.42 8.83
N ASN A 140 -16.30 -4.57 9.75
CA ASN A 140 -17.05 -3.37 9.43
C ASN A 140 -16.22 -2.35 8.63
N ILE A 141 -14.88 -2.37 8.71
CA ILE A 141 -13.99 -1.58 7.86
C ILE A 141 -14.15 -2.00 6.40
N ILE A 142 -14.18 -3.31 6.15
CA ILE A 142 -14.42 -3.89 4.81
C ILE A 142 -15.84 -3.55 4.33
N ASN A 143 -16.85 -3.77 5.17
CA ASN A 143 -18.25 -3.52 4.80
C ASN A 143 -18.48 -2.06 4.38
N ARG A 144 -17.88 -1.10 5.08
CA ARG A 144 -17.93 0.32 4.69
C ARG A 144 -17.30 0.58 3.33
N ALA A 145 -16.17 -0.04 3.04
CA ALA A 145 -15.49 0.13 1.76
C ALA A 145 -16.29 -0.49 0.60
N ILE A 146 -16.88 -1.67 0.79
CA ILE A 146 -17.67 -2.35 -0.24
C ILE A 146 -18.99 -1.62 -0.55
N GLN A 147 -19.60 -1.02 0.46
CA GLN A 147 -20.90 -0.32 0.35
C GLN A 147 -20.76 1.16 -0.02
N GLY A 148 -19.59 1.73 0.21
CA GLY A 148 -19.35 3.17 -0.01
C GLY A 148 -19.00 3.51 -1.46
N ASP A 149 -19.13 4.82 -1.78
CA ASP A 149 -18.82 5.39 -3.09
C ASP A 149 -17.55 6.27 -3.07
N SER A 150 -16.70 6.05 -2.06
CA SER A 150 -15.48 6.82 -1.85
C SER A 150 -14.25 6.06 -2.32
N LEU A 151 -13.11 6.72 -2.31
CA LEU A 151 -11.81 6.05 -2.50
C LEU A 151 -11.43 5.30 -1.21
N TYR A 152 -11.15 4.01 -1.35
CA TYR A 152 -10.70 3.17 -0.25
C TYR A 152 -9.36 2.52 -0.60
N VAL A 153 -8.26 3.17 -0.24
CA VAL A 153 -6.91 2.61 -0.41
C VAL A 153 -6.57 1.77 0.81
N PHE A 154 -6.45 0.46 0.61
CA PHE A 154 -5.98 -0.48 1.62
C PHE A 154 -4.48 -0.73 1.42
N ASP A 155 -3.69 -0.45 2.44
CA ASP A 155 -2.26 -0.68 2.46
C ASP A 155 -1.90 -1.92 3.27
N PHE A 156 -1.31 -2.90 2.62
CA PHE A 156 -0.89 -4.15 3.23
C PHE A 156 0.59 -4.44 2.96
N HIS A 157 1.26 -4.95 3.96
CA HIS A 157 2.62 -5.45 3.79
C HIS A 157 2.58 -6.97 3.53
N PRO A 158 3.07 -7.45 2.39
CA PRO A 158 3.11 -8.90 2.08
C PRO A 158 3.70 -9.75 3.20
N LEU A 159 4.70 -9.23 3.90
CA LEU A 159 5.30 -9.89 5.05
C LEU A 159 4.26 -10.21 6.14
N HIS A 160 3.43 -9.23 6.49
CA HIS A 160 2.44 -9.38 7.56
C HIS A 160 1.26 -10.26 7.14
N ILE A 161 0.92 -10.28 5.84
CA ILE A 161 -0.04 -11.27 5.31
C ILE A 161 0.54 -12.69 5.43
N ILE A 162 1.80 -12.91 5.05
CA ILE A 162 2.45 -14.23 5.15
C ILE A 162 2.46 -14.72 6.59
N LEU A 163 2.84 -13.87 7.53
CA LEU A 163 2.92 -14.18 8.96
C LEU A 163 1.55 -14.33 9.62
N ASN A 164 0.51 -13.70 9.09
CA ASN A 164 -0.75 -13.44 9.78
C ASN A 164 -0.52 -12.67 11.08
N THR A 165 0.23 -11.58 11.01
CA THR A 165 0.59 -10.75 12.17
C THR A 165 -0.67 -10.23 12.85
N ARG A 166 -0.80 -10.44 14.16
CA ARG A 166 -1.94 -10.01 14.98
C ARG A 166 -1.57 -8.81 15.86
N THR A 167 -0.32 -8.81 16.37
CA THR A 167 0.21 -7.79 17.25
C THR A 167 1.66 -7.49 16.89
N TYR A 168 2.19 -6.39 17.41
CA TYR A 168 3.60 -6.04 17.23
C TYR A 168 4.52 -7.07 17.90
N GLU A 169 4.09 -7.68 18.99
CA GLU A 169 4.83 -8.73 19.69
C GLU A 169 5.02 -9.97 18.80
N ASP A 170 3.97 -10.41 18.07
CA ASP A 170 4.08 -11.48 17.09
C ASP A 170 5.19 -11.22 16.08
N TYR A 171 5.22 -10.03 15.49
CA TYR A 171 6.26 -9.65 14.55
C TYR A 171 7.65 -9.63 15.20
N SER A 172 7.77 -9.08 16.41
CA SER A 172 9.02 -8.97 17.13
C SER A 172 9.67 -10.33 17.41
N LEU A 173 8.87 -11.37 17.63
CA LEU A 173 9.36 -12.74 17.87
C LEU A 173 10.14 -13.33 16.68
N VAL A 174 9.80 -12.93 15.44
CA VAL A 174 10.35 -13.53 14.22
C VAL A 174 11.14 -12.54 13.36
N ARG A 175 11.13 -11.25 13.73
CA ARG A 175 11.74 -10.17 12.96
C ARG A 175 13.21 -10.43 12.64
N ASP A 176 14.02 -10.77 13.65
CA ASP A 176 15.45 -10.97 13.49
C ASP A 176 15.77 -12.21 12.63
N GLU A 177 14.95 -13.26 12.75
CA GLU A 177 15.07 -14.44 11.89
C GLU A 177 14.84 -14.11 10.41
N ILE A 178 13.89 -13.23 10.12
CA ILE A 178 13.51 -12.89 8.75
C ILE A 178 14.40 -11.77 8.19
N VAL A 179 14.62 -10.70 8.97
CA VAL A 179 15.28 -9.49 8.47
C VAL A 179 16.79 -9.63 8.48
N GLU A 180 17.37 -10.16 9.58
CA GLU A 180 18.80 -10.23 9.76
C GLU A 180 19.39 -11.53 9.26
N LYS A 181 18.72 -12.68 9.54
CA LYS A 181 19.20 -13.99 9.11
C LYS A 181 18.70 -14.40 7.73
N GLY A 182 17.76 -13.67 7.15
CA GLY A 182 17.23 -13.92 5.81
C GLY A 182 16.37 -15.17 5.68
N ASN A 183 15.82 -15.68 6.79
CA ASN A 183 14.91 -16.81 6.75
C ASN A 183 13.60 -16.45 6.04
N SER A 184 13.02 -17.42 5.33
CA SER A 184 11.72 -17.22 4.67
C SER A 184 10.62 -16.98 5.70
N PRO A 185 9.79 -15.91 5.54
CA PRO A 185 8.65 -15.66 6.41
C PRO A 185 7.60 -16.78 6.37
N PHE A 186 7.58 -17.59 5.32
CA PHE A 186 6.70 -18.75 5.22
C PHE A 186 6.99 -19.87 6.22
N ASN A 187 8.13 -19.81 6.91
CA ASN A 187 8.46 -20.73 8.00
C ASN A 187 7.72 -20.37 9.30
N TYR A 188 7.07 -19.22 9.35
CA TYR A 188 6.40 -18.68 10.53
C TYR A 188 4.96 -18.35 10.19
N SER A 189 4.06 -18.54 11.13
CA SER A 189 2.66 -18.17 11.00
C SER A 189 2.00 -18.12 12.37
N PHE A 190 1.16 -17.13 12.57
CA PHE A 190 0.37 -16.98 13.79
C PHE A 190 -1.09 -17.37 13.54
N ASP A 191 -1.65 -18.16 14.47
CA ASP A 191 -3.04 -18.59 14.39
C ASP A 191 -3.99 -17.52 14.91
N GLY A 192 -5.25 -17.54 14.42
CA GLY A 192 -6.29 -16.61 14.83
C GLY A 192 -6.47 -15.44 13.88
N ARG A 193 -7.17 -14.40 14.34
CA ARG A 193 -7.49 -13.22 13.56
C ARG A 193 -6.27 -12.27 13.48
N GLY A 194 -5.84 -11.94 12.27
CA GLY A 194 -4.68 -11.09 12.02
C GLY A 194 -4.70 -10.58 10.58
N THR A 195 -3.58 -10.01 10.13
CA THR A 195 -3.46 -9.35 8.82
C THR A 195 -3.89 -10.24 7.65
N ARG A 196 -3.48 -11.52 7.62
CA ARG A 196 -3.87 -12.44 6.55
C ARG A 196 -5.35 -12.74 6.54
N THR A 197 -5.94 -13.01 7.71
CA THR A 197 -7.38 -13.31 7.78
C THR A 197 -8.20 -12.12 7.31
N PHE A 198 -7.85 -10.91 7.71
CA PHE A 198 -8.51 -9.68 7.28
C PHE A 198 -8.32 -9.41 5.77
N PHE A 199 -7.11 -9.59 5.25
CA PHE A 199 -6.84 -9.47 3.81
C PHE A 199 -7.68 -10.44 2.97
N LEU A 200 -7.79 -11.72 3.40
CA LEU A 200 -8.59 -12.70 2.69
C LEU A 200 -10.09 -12.40 2.76
N GLU A 201 -10.59 -11.89 3.89
CA GLU A 201 -11.97 -11.41 4.01
C GLU A 201 -12.25 -10.25 3.07
N LEU A 202 -11.32 -9.29 2.92
CA LEU A 202 -11.45 -8.20 1.95
C LEU A 202 -11.50 -8.74 0.52
N CYS A 203 -10.60 -9.64 0.15
CA CYS A 203 -10.59 -10.25 -1.19
C CYS A 203 -11.90 -11.01 -1.47
N GLN A 204 -12.42 -11.74 -0.48
CA GLN A 204 -13.67 -12.47 -0.61
C GLN A 204 -14.85 -11.50 -0.76
N ALA A 205 -14.93 -10.46 0.04
CA ALA A 205 -15.99 -9.45 -0.04
C ALA A 205 -16.01 -8.74 -1.41
N MET A 206 -14.84 -8.41 -1.95
CA MET A 206 -14.72 -7.84 -3.30
C MET A 206 -15.21 -8.83 -4.37
N LEU A 207 -14.85 -10.11 -4.26
CA LEU A 207 -15.31 -11.15 -5.16
C LEU A 207 -16.84 -11.32 -5.12
N ASP A 208 -17.41 -11.38 -3.91
CA ASP A 208 -18.85 -11.57 -3.70
C ASP A 208 -19.69 -10.42 -4.26
N CYS A 209 -19.17 -9.19 -4.20
CA CYS A 209 -19.86 -8.02 -4.76
C CYS A 209 -19.50 -7.72 -6.23
N GLY A 210 -18.57 -8.49 -6.83
CA GLY A 210 -18.12 -8.30 -8.21
C GLY A 210 -17.35 -6.99 -8.44
N LYS A 211 -16.73 -6.41 -7.40
CA LYS A 211 -15.93 -5.18 -7.47
C LYS A 211 -14.43 -5.53 -7.36
N PRO A 212 -13.71 -5.72 -8.47
CA PRO A 212 -12.27 -5.98 -8.43
C PRO A 212 -11.50 -4.76 -7.94
N SER A 213 -10.36 -4.98 -7.28
CA SER A 213 -9.45 -3.89 -6.95
C SER A 213 -8.78 -3.32 -8.21
N LEU A 214 -8.47 -2.05 -8.16
CA LEU A 214 -7.75 -1.30 -9.19
C LEU A 214 -6.32 -1.01 -8.73
N THR A 215 -5.43 -0.75 -9.67
CA THR A 215 -4.18 -0.07 -9.36
C THR A 215 -4.44 1.38 -8.95
N CYS A 216 -3.49 2.02 -8.27
CA CYS A 216 -3.61 3.42 -7.92
C CYS A 216 -3.78 4.32 -9.15
N LEU A 217 -3.06 4.01 -10.23
CA LEU A 217 -3.17 4.77 -11.47
C LEU A 217 -4.53 4.58 -12.16
N GLU A 218 -5.09 3.37 -12.15
CA GLU A 218 -6.43 3.09 -12.70
C GLU A 218 -7.51 3.81 -11.89
N ALA A 219 -7.46 3.71 -10.57
CA ALA A 219 -8.40 4.42 -9.68
C ALA A 219 -8.35 5.93 -9.90
N LEU A 220 -7.16 6.50 -10.09
CA LEU A 220 -7.02 7.92 -10.40
C LEU A 220 -7.64 8.28 -11.76
N LYS A 221 -7.39 7.50 -12.81
CA LYS A 221 -7.96 7.73 -14.15
C LYS A 221 -9.49 7.64 -14.15
N GLU A 222 -10.04 6.70 -13.41
CA GLU A 222 -11.49 6.57 -13.23
C GLU A 222 -12.06 7.82 -12.55
N PHE A 223 -11.44 8.28 -11.47
CA PHE A 223 -11.82 9.50 -10.77
C PHE A 223 -11.76 10.74 -11.69
N GLU A 224 -10.66 10.93 -12.44
CA GLU A 224 -10.53 12.05 -13.38
C GLU A 224 -11.60 12.00 -14.50
N SER A 225 -11.96 10.82 -14.96
CA SER A 225 -13.01 10.67 -15.98
C SER A 225 -14.38 11.11 -15.46
N HIS A 226 -14.70 10.79 -14.19
CA HIS A 226 -15.96 11.21 -13.55
C HIS A 226 -16.04 12.73 -13.35
N ILE A 227 -14.94 13.38 -12.92
CA ILE A 227 -14.90 14.84 -12.78
C ILE A 227 -15.14 15.53 -14.13
N ASN A 228 -14.43 15.08 -15.17
CA ASN A 228 -14.55 15.67 -16.50
C ASN A 228 -15.98 15.52 -17.07
N ALA A 229 -16.62 14.37 -16.85
CA ALA A 229 -18.01 14.16 -17.26
C ALA A 229 -18.98 15.10 -16.52
N SER A 230 -18.76 15.33 -15.22
CA SER A 230 -19.60 16.22 -14.42
C SER A 230 -19.49 17.69 -14.82
N GLN A 231 -18.31 18.12 -15.31
CA GLN A 231 -18.08 19.52 -15.78
C GLN A 231 -18.66 19.80 -17.16
N LEU A 232 -18.95 18.77 -17.98
CA LEU A 232 -19.58 18.94 -19.29
C LEU A 232 -21.12 19.13 -19.22
N HIS A 233 -21.71 18.94 -18.05
CA HIS A 233 -23.17 19.06 -17.82
C HIS A 233 -23.55 20.30 -17.01
N THR A 234 -22.58 21.14 -16.67
CA THR A 234 -22.79 22.46 -16.03
C THR A 234 -22.52 23.61 -16.99
#